data_5adfdc52b53526c6926ad7862bb7d4d8
#
_entry.id   5adfdc52b53526c6926ad7862bb7d4d8
#
_cell.length_a   1.000
_cell.length_b   1.000
_cell.length_c   1.000
_cell.angle_alpha   90.00
_cell.angle_beta   90.00
_cell.angle_gamma   90.00
#
_symmetry.space_group_name_H-M   'P 1'
#
loop_
_entity.id
_entity.type
_entity.pdbx_description
1 polymer ?
#
loop_
_entity_poly.entity_id
_entity_poly.type
_entity_poly.pdbx_seq_one_letter_code
_entity_poly.pdbx_strand_id
1 'polypeptide(L)'
;EALGAPIAFAIRARVVLLRDLGPSLSPFNAFQLIQGLETLHLRFCKHQENATKLANYLNEHKEIEAVIYPGLFNGPGKVLVDKYLTSGHGALVGIELKGGVDAGRQFIDNLKLIYHVANIGDARTLAIHPASTTHSQLSVLEQLKAGVTPGYVRLSVGIEHIDDIIADIDQALSTL
;
A
#
# COMPACT_ATOMS: atom_id res chain seq x y z
N GLU A 1 26.16 -6.75 -26.03
CA GLU A 1 26.47 -7.95 -26.88
C GLU A 1 27.85 -8.55 -26.57
N ALA A 2 28.88 -7.73 -26.26
CA ALA A 2 30.24 -8.22 -25.96
C ALA A 2 30.38 -9.19 -24.78
N LEU A 3 29.33 -9.33 -23.94
CA LEU A 3 29.34 -10.17 -22.75
C LEU A 3 28.40 -11.39 -22.84
N GLY A 4 27.72 -11.58 -23.96
CA GLY A 4 26.85 -12.75 -24.22
C GLY A 4 25.62 -12.88 -23.30
N ALA A 5 25.38 -11.89 -22.41
CA ALA A 5 24.26 -11.88 -21.49
C ALA A 5 23.80 -10.45 -21.17
N PRO A 6 22.54 -10.20 -20.80
CA PRO A 6 22.01 -8.87 -20.50
C PRO A 6 22.41 -8.41 -19.09
N ILE A 7 23.70 -8.33 -18.80
CA ILE A 7 24.27 -7.99 -17.47
C ILE A 7 24.86 -6.57 -17.40
N ALA A 8 24.61 -5.73 -18.42
CA ALA A 8 25.16 -4.37 -18.50
C ALA A 8 24.81 -3.52 -17.26
N PHE A 9 23.60 -3.63 -16.73
CA PHE A 9 23.18 -2.93 -15.51
C PHE A 9 24.04 -3.34 -14.29
N ALA A 10 24.19 -4.64 -14.06
CA ALA A 10 24.96 -5.16 -12.93
C ALA A 10 26.46 -4.78 -13.03
N ILE A 11 27.04 -4.81 -14.24
CA ILE A 11 28.41 -4.40 -14.48
C ILE A 11 28.55 -2.90 -14.23
N ARG A 12 27.67 -2.05 -14.77
CA ARG A 12 27.72 -0.61 -14.52
C ARG A 12 27.59 -0.29 -13.03
N ALA A 13 26.66 -0.93 -12.34
CA ALA A 13 26.48 -0.74 -10.90
C ALA A 13 27.76 -1.09 -10.11
N ARG A 14 28.44 -2.17 -10.45
CA ARG A 14 29.68 -2.60 -9.76
C ARG A 14 30.91 -1.79 -10.16
N VAL A 15 31.12 -1.61 -11.46
CA VAL A 15 32.39 -1.07 -11.98
C VAL A 15 32.44 0.46 -11.95
N VAL A 16 31.28 1.12 -12.02
CA VAL A 16 31.18 2.58 -11.97
C VAL A 16 30.67 3.03 -10.61
N LEU A 17 29.42 2.69 -10.24
CA LEU A 17 28.80 3.25 -9.05
C LEU A 17 29.43 2.74 -7.76
N LEU A 18 29.55 1.42 -7.59
CA LEU A 18 30.14 0.84 -6.39
C LEU A 18 31.63 1.19 -6.26
N ARG A 19 32.39 1.04 -7.34
CA ARG A 19 33.83 1.31 -7.32
C ARG A 19 34.16 2.78 -7.11
N ASP A 20 33.47 3.68 -7.81
CA ASP A 20 33.84 5.11 -7.83
C ASP A 20 33.21 5.89 -6.67
N LEU A 21 31.97 5.54 -6.23
CA LEU A 21 31.29 6.17 -5.09
C LEU A 21 31.48 5.41 -3.77
N GLY A 22 31.84 4.13 -3.83
CA GLY A 22 32.16 3.28 -2.68
C GLY A 22 31.02 2.94 -1.72
N PRO A 23 29.69 2.99 -2.10
CA PRO A 23 28.63 2.61 -1.17
C PRO A 23 28.75 1.12 -0.84
N SER A 24 28.78 0.80 0.45
CA SER A 24 28.75 -0.58 0.91
C SER A 24 27.82 -0.74 2.10
N LEU A 25 27.13 -1.87 2.15
CA LEU A 25 26.26 -2.21 3.27
C LEU A 25 27.10 -2.59 4.47
N SER A 26 26.82 -1.97 5.64
CA SER A 26 27.49 -2.39 6.88
C SER A 26 27.04 -3.80 7.29
N PRO A 27 27.90 -4.58 7.98
CA PRO A 27 27.50 -5.90 8.48
C PRO A 27 26.27 -5.86 9.40
N PHE A 28 26.13 -4.83 10.22
CA PHE A 28 24.97 -4.63 11.08
C PHE A 28 23.68 -4.41 10.28
N ASN A 29 23.73 -3.57 9.24
CA ASN A 29 22.56 -3.37 8.38
C ASN A 29 22.21 -4.64 7.61
N ALA A 30 23.20 -5.41 7.15
CA ALA A 30 22.97 -6.71 6.52
C ALA A 30 22.30 -7.69 7.48
N PHE A 31 22.74 -7.75 8.73
CA PHE A 31 22.13 -8.56 9.77
C PHE A 31 20.66 -8.18 10.00
N GLN A 32 20.35 -6.87 10.11
CA GLN A 32 18.96 -6.41 10.28
C GLN A 32 18.06 -6.80 9.09
N LEU A 33 18.56 -6.70 7.86
CA LEU A 33 17.82 -7.12 6.67
C LEU A 33 17.56 -8.63 6.68
N ILE A 34 18.55 -9.44 7.06
CA ILE A 34 18.40 -10.90 7.17
C ILE A 34 17.33 -11.23 8.22
N GLN A 35 17.40 -10.63 9.41
CA GLN A 35 16.39 -10.81 10.45
C GLN A 35 14.98 -10.44 9.97
N GLY A 36 14.86 -9.35 9.21
CA GLY A 36 13.59 -8.95 8.61
C GLY A 36 13.06 -9.95 7.58
N LEU A 37 13.94 -10.59 6.82
CA LEU A 37 13.56 -11.60 5.82
C LEU A 37 13.12 -12.92 6.44
N GLU A 38 13.71 -13.34 7.56
CA GLU A 38 13.40 -14.62 8.23
C GLU A 38 11.91 -14.76 8.58
N THR A 39 11.26 -13.66 8.95
CA THR A 39 9.83 -13.65 9.34
C THR A 39 8.92 -13.04 8.26
N LEU A 40 9.44 -12.67 7.10
CA LEU A 40 8.67 -11.97 6.06
C LEU A 40 7.44 -12.76 5.63
N HIS A 41 7.59 -14.06 5.41
CA HIS A 41 6.49 -14.93 5.01
C HIS A 41 5.34 -14.90 6.02
N LEU A 42 5.64 -15.04 7.31
CA LEU A 42 4.63 -15.03 8.39
C LEU A 42 3.89 -13.69 8.42
N ARG A 43 4.63 -12.59 8.38
CA ARG A 43 4.04 -11.24 8.36
C ARG A 43 3.17 -11.03 7.12
N PHE A 44 3.67 -11.42 5.94
CA PHE A 44 2.95 -11.22 4.70
C PHE A 44 1.64 -12.02 4.63
N CYS A 45 1.62 -13.25 5.15
CA CYS A 45 0.40 -14.02 5.30
C CYS A 45 -0.63 -13.29 6.17
N LYS A 46 -0.19 -12.72 7.30
CA LYS A 46 -1.08 -11.98 8.20
C LYS A 46 -1.58 -10.67 7.58
N HIS A 47 -0.71 -9.94 6.89
CA HIS A 47 -1.10 -8.75 6.12
C HIS A 47 -2.21 -9.06 5.11
N GLN A 48 -2.06 -10.12 4.32
CA GLN A 48 -3.06 -10.52 3.32
C GLN A 48 -4.38 -10.97 3.94
N GLU A 49 -4.31 -11.74 5.03
CA GLU A 49 -5.50 -12.16 5.77
C GLU A 49 -6.30 -10.94 6.25
N ASN A 50 -5.63 -9.99 6.90
CA ASN A 50 -6.25 -8.77 7.39
C ASN A 50 -6.80 -7.92 6.24
N ALA A 51 -6.03 -7.72 5.17
CA ALA A 51 -6.46 -6.94 4.02
C ALA A 51 -7.68 -7.52 3.33
N THR A 52 -7.75 -8.85 3.20
CA THR A 52 -8.91 -9.52 2.60
C THR A 52 -10.16 -9.33 3.46
N LYS A 53 -10.04 -9.51 4.79
CA LYS A 53 -11.16 -9.29 5.71
C LYS A 53 -11.63 -7.85 5.70
N LEU A 54 -10.69 -6.91 5.76
CA LEU A 54 -10.97 -5.47 5.72
C LEU A 54 -11.64 -5.07 4.41
N ALA A 55 -11.13 -5.51 3.27
CA ALA A 55 -11.69 -5.17 1.96
C ALA A 55 -13.14 -5.66 1.81
N ASN A 56 -13.43 -6.89 2.26
CA ASN A 56 -14.80 -7.41 2.26
C ASN A 56 -15.73 -6.59 3.17
N TYR A 57 -15.27 -6.26 4.37
CA TYR A 57 -16.02 -5.44 5.31
C TYR A 57 -16.36 -4.05 4.74
N LEU A 58 -15.34 -3.36 4.19
CA LEU A 58 -15.50 -2.02 3.63
C LEU A 58 -16.35 -1.99 2.36
N ASN A 59 -16.38 -3.09 1.59
CA ASN A 59 -17.19 -3.18 0.38
C ASN A 59 -18.71 -3.14 0.66
N GLU A 60 -19.11 -3.42 1.88
CA GLU A 60 -20.50 -3.35 2.34
C GLU A 60 -20.82 -2.10 3.17
N HIS A 61 -19.78 -1.25 3.42
CA HIS A 61 -19.94 -0.11 4.32
C HIS A 61 -20.61 1.09 3.62
N LYS A 62 -21.63 1.68 4.26
CA LYS A 62 -22.49 2.73 3.69
C LYS A 62 -21.75 4.02 3.27
N GLU A 63 -20.65 4.40 3.94
CA GLU A 63 -19.86 5.61 3.66
C GLU A 63 -18.79 5.38 2.57
N ILE A 64 -18.60 4.14 2.13
CA ILE A 64 -17.66 3.78 1.09
C ILE A 64 -18.38 3.74 -0.26
N GLU A 65 -17.85 4.44 -1.24
CA GLU A 65 -18.37 4.44 -2.62
C GLU A 65 -17.81 3.25 -3.43
N ALA A 66 -16.53 2.97 -3.25
CA ALA A 66 -15.85 1.86 -3.91
C ALA A 66 -14.67 1.34 -3.10
N VAL A 67 -14.39 0.04 -3.22
CA VAL A 67 -13.19 -0.61 -2.70
C VAL A 67 -12.34 -1.12 -3.85
N ILE A 68 -11.07 -0.73 -3.87
CA ILE A 68 -10.09 -1.12 -4.89
C ILE A 68 -9.14 -2.13 -4.26
N TYR A 69 -9.44 -3.40 -4.47
CA TYR A 69 -8.66 -4.53 -3.96
C TYR A 69 -8.68 -5.66 -4.98
N PRO A 70 -7.52 -6.24 -5.35
CA PRO A 70 -7.48 -7.25 -6.40
C PRO A 70 -8.39 -8.45 -6.13
N GLY A 71 -8.56 -8.86 -4.87
CA GLY A 71 -9.45 -9.95 -4.47
C GLY A 71 -10.95 -9.71 -4.72
N LEU A 72 -11.34 -8.46 -4.95
CA LEU A 72 -12.72 -8.05 -5.25
C LEU A 72 -12.92 -7.71 -6.74
N PHE A 73 -11.88 -7.81 -7.57
CA PHE A 73 -11.98 -7.46 -8.97
C PHE A 73 -12.91 -8.40 -9.74
N ASN A 74 -13.76 -7.80 -10.59
CA ASN A 74 -14.65 -8.47 -11.54
C ASN A 74 -14.30 -8.02 -12.96
N GLY A 75 -14.74 -8.78 -13.98
CA GLY A 75 -14.51 -8.43 -15.37
C GLY A 75 -13.04 -8.60 -15.84
N PRO A 76 -12.54 -7.76 -16.77
CA PRO A 76 -11.24 -7.95 -17.42
C PRO A 76 -10.05 -7.98 -16.46
N GLY A 77 -10.10 -7.21 -15.37
CA GLY A 77 -9.04 -7.17 -14.36
C GLY A 77 -8.86 -8.49 -13.63
N LYS A 78 -9.95 -9.25 -13.44
CA LYS A 78 -9.90 -10.56 -12.78
C LYS A 78 -9.01 -11.56 -13.49
N VAL A 79 -8.98 -11.57 -14.82
CA VAL A 79 -8.12 -12.47 -15.61
C VAL A 79 -6.65 -12.27 -15.27
N LEU A 80 -6.22 -11.03 -15.04
CA LEU A 80 -4.83 -10.73 -14.65
C LEU A 80 -4.57 -11.10 -13.19
N VAL A 81 -5.53 -10.87 -12.30
CA VAL A 81 -5.46 -11.30 -10.91
C VAL A 81 -5.28 -12.83 -10.83
N ASP A 82 -6.15 -13.59 -11.48
CA ASP A 82 -6.12 -15.06 -11.47
C ASP A 82 -4.81 -15.61 -12.08
N LYS A 83 -4.24 -14.89 -13.05
CA LYS A 83 -2.97 -15.29 -13.69
C LYS A 83 -1.74 -15.02 -12.83
N TYR A 84 -1.68 -13.87 -12.15
CA TYR A 84 -0.45 -13.40 -11.51
C TYR A 84 -0.49 -13.43 -9.98
N LEU A 85 -1.66 -13.41 -9.36
CA LEU A 85 -1.85 -13.35 -7.92
C LEU A 85 -2.43 -14.65 -7.37
N THR A 86 -1.77 -15.78 -7.69
CA THR A 86 -2.26 -17.13 -7.38
C THR A 86 -2.21 -17.50 -5.90
N SER A 87 -1.41 -16.80 -5.10
CA SER A 87 -1.18 -17.12 -3.67
C SER A 87 -1.70 -16.04 -2.72
N GLY A 88 -2.50 -15.09 -3.23
CA GLY A 88 -3.09 -14.01 -2.45
C GLY A 88 -3.06 -12.68 -3.18
N HIS A 89 -3.71 -11.67 -2.63
CA HIS A 89 -4.01 -10.42 -3.31
C HIS A 89 -3.25 -9.21 -2.76
N GLY A 90 -2.27 -9.45 -1.89
CA GLY A 90 -1.48 -8.40 -1.25
C GLY A 90 -2.19 -7.73 -0.08
N ALA A 91 -1.61 -6.62 0.40
CA ALA A 91 -2.05 -5.93 1.61
C ALA A 91 -2.39 -4.44 1.40
N LEU A 92 -2.50 -4.01 0.14
CA LEU A 92 -2.92 -2.66 -0.19
C LEU A 92 -4.41 -2.65 -0.53
N VAL A 93 -5.17 -1.85 0.19
CA VAL A 93 -6.60 -1.63 -0.04
C VAL A 93 -6.81 -0.15 -0.34
N GLY A 94 -7.38 0.16 -1.49
CA GLY A 94 -7.87 1.50 -1.82
C GLY A 94 -9.34 1.61 -1.48
N ILE A 95 -9.75 2.75 -0.96
CA ILE A 95 -11.17 3.07 -0.75
C ILE A 95 -11.49 4.44 -1.34
N GLU A 96 -12.67 4.58 -1.88
CA GLU A 96 -13.22 5.87 -2.29
C GLU A 96 -14.30 6.26 -1.29
N LEU A 97 -14.11 7.41 -0.63
CA LEU A 97 -15.04 7.93 0.37
C LEU A 97 -16.09 8.84 -0.31
N LYS A 98 -17.31 8.75 0.15
CA LYS A 98 -18.35 9.74 -0.18
C LYS A 98 -17.98 11.09 0.44
N GLY A 99 -18.15 12.20 -0.30
CA GLY A 99 -17.80 13.54 0.18
C GLY A 99 -16.44 14.07 -0.28
N GLY A 100 -15.69 13.32 -1.05
CA GLY A 100 -14.48 13.80 -1.75
C GLY A 100 -13.33 14.19 -0.84
N VAL A 101 -12.64 15.31 -1.17
CA VAL A 101 -11.40 15.72 -0.49
C VAL A 101 -11.61 15.99 1.00
N ASP A 102 -12.71 16.61 1.37
CA ASP A 102 -12.97 16.97 2.77
C ASP A 102 -13.25 15.72 3.61
N ALA A 103 -14.00 14.77 3.09
CA ALA A 103 -14.21 13.48 3.73
C ALA A 103 -12.89 12.71 3.89
N GLY A 104 -12.03 12.71 2.85
CA GLY A 104 -10.72 12.10 2.93
C GLY A 104 -9.82 12.68 4.03
N ARG A 105 -9.79 14.01 4.16
CA ARG A 105 -9.06 14.70 5.23
C ARG A 105 -9.63 14.36 6.61
N GLN A 106 -10.94 14.52 6.77
CA GLN A 106 -11.62 14.27 8.04
C GLN A 106 -11.45 12.83 8.50
N PHE A 107 -11.54 11.86 7.58
CA PHE A 107 -11.26 10.46 7.87
C PHE A 107 -9.85 10.25 8.43
N ILE A 108 -8.82 10.75 7.72
CA ILE A 108 -7.41 10.63 8.16
C ILE A 108 -7.20 11.28 9.53
N ASP A 109 -7.74 12.47 9.76
CA ASP A 109 -7.55 13.22 11.00
C ASP A 109 -8.22 12.56 12.22
N ASN A 110 -9.22 11.71 12.00
CA ASN A 110 -9.93 10.98 13.05
C ASN A 110 -9.38 9.56 13.33
N LEU A 111 -8.42 9.06 12.56
CA LEU A 111 -7.76 7.78 12.85
C LEU A 111 -6.93 7.86 14.15
N LYS A 112 -6.98 6.82 14.97
CA LYS A 112 -6.33 6.75 16.29
C LYS A 112 -5.26 5.66 16.36
N LEU A 113 -5.51 4.49 15.77
CA LEU A 113 -4.60 3.36 15.69
C LEU A 113 -3.75 3.44 14.42
N ILE A 114 -4.38 3.75 13.30
CA ILE A 114 -3.78 3.76 11.97
C ILE A 114 -2.94 5.00 11.78
N TYR A 115 -1.69 4.83 11.34
CA TYR A 115 -0.76 5.95 11.16
C TYR A 115 -0.93 6.61 9.78
N HIS A 116 -0.97 7.93 9.79
CA HIS A 116 -0.96 8.73 8.56
C HIS A 116 0.47 8.85 8.01
N VAL A 117 0.84 7.95 7.12
CA VAL A 117 2.16 7.95 6.45
C VAL A 117 2.13 7.24 5.10
N ALA A 118 2.89 7.78 4.15
CA ALA A 118 3.02 7.24 2.79
C ALA A 118 4.08 6.12 2.72
N ASN A 119 3.83 4.99 3.40
CA ASN A 119 4.70 3.82 3.35
C ASN A 119 3.91 2.56 2.99
N ILE A 120 4.60 1.44 2.79
CA ILE A 120 4.02 0.15 2.41
C ILE A 120 4.76 -0.97 3.16
N GLY A 121 4.00 -1.93 3.69
CA GLY A 121 4.56 -3.14 4.29
C GLY A 121 5.09 -2.97 5.72
N ASP A 122 4.77 -1.88 6.39
CA ASP A 122 4.99 -1.74 7.83
C ASP A 122 4.14 -2.75 8.59
N ALA A 123 4.62 -3.24 9.72
CA ALA A 123 3.85 -4.10 10.62
C ALA A 123 2.57 -3.40 11.13
N ARG A 124 2.57 -2.08 11.20
CA ARG A 124 1.41 -1.25 11.51
C ARG A 124 0.59 -0.95 10.28
N THR A 125 -0.72 -0.82 10.48
CA THR A 125 -1.61 -0.32 9.43
C THR A 125 -1.36 1.17 9.19
N LEU A 126 -1.25 1.54 7.92
CA LEU A 126 -0.96 2.90 7.48
C LEU A 126 -2.05 3.39 6.53
N ALA A 127 -2.37 4.68 6.60
CA ALA A 127 -3.31 5.33 5.71
C ALA A 127 -2.70 6.58 5.08
N ILE A 128 -3.10 6.87 3.85
CA ILE A 128 -2.77 8.14 3.20
C ILE A 128 -3.94 8.59 2.32
N HIS A 129 -4.21 9.89 2.34
CA HIS A 129 -5.12 10.56 1.40
C HIS A 129 -4.28 11.31 0.36
N PRO A 130 -4.01 10.72 -0.83
CA PRO A 130 -3.05 11.26 -1.78
C PRO A 130 -3.40 12.65 -2.29
N ALA A 131 -4.69 12.94 -2.51
CA ALA A 131 -5.13 14.21 -3.05
C ALA A 131 -4.73 15.42 -2.19
N SER A 132 -4.72 15.26 -0.85
CA SER A 132 -4.33 16.32 0.08
C SER A 132 -2.88 16.27 0.53
N THR A 133 -2.11 15.24 0.15
CA THR A 133 -0.73 15.03 0.61
C THR A 133 0.25 14.84 -0.54
N THR A 134 0.54 13.61 -0.93
CA THR A 134 1.58 13.28 -1.94
C THR A 134 1.31 13.84 -3.34
N HIS A 135 0.08 14.16 -3.67
CA HIS A 135 -0.32 14.73 -4.96
C HIS A 135 -0.91 16.13 -4.85
N SER A 136 -0.77 16.78 -3.67
CA SER A 136 -1.36 18.11 -3.42
C SER A 136 -0.82 19.23 -4.31
N GLN A 137 0.37 19.06 -4.90
CA GLN A 137 0.97 19.99 -5.86
C GLN A 137 0.39 19.87 -7.28
N LEU A 138 -0.37 18.82 -7.58
CA LEU A 138 -1.00 18.60 -8.87
C LEU A 138 -2.37 19.29 -8.92
N SER A 139 -2.74 19.81 -10.08
CA SER A 139 -4.11 20.24 -10.34
C SER A 139 -5.07 19.04 -10.28
N VAL A 140 -6.36 19.30 -10.08
CA VAL A 140 -7.40 18.25 -10.03
C VAL A 140 -7.38 17.36 -11.28
N LEU A 141 -7.18 17.97 -12.47
CA LEU A 141 -7.10 17.21 -13.73
C LEU A 141 -5.85 16.31 -13.80
N GLU A 142 -4.72 16.75 -13.25
CA GLU A 142 -3.50 15.95 -13.20
C GLU A 142 -3.63 14.84 -12.16
N GLN A 143 -4.26 15.09 -11.02
CA GLN A 143 -4.58 14.07 -10.02
C GLN A 143 -5.44 12.95 -10.63
N LEU A 144 -6.52 13.32 -11.33
CA LEU A 144 -7.39 12.35 -12.01
C LEU A 144 -6.65 11.54 -13.08
N LYS A 145 -5.77 12.19 -13.86
CA LYS A 145 -4.92 11.48 -14.84
C LYS A 145 -3.93 10.52 -14.19
N ALA A 146 -3.48 10.81 -12.97
CA ALA A 146 -2.63 9.94 -12.16
C ALA A 146 -3.43 8.84 -11.43
N GLY A 147 -4.77 8.80 -11.58
CA GLY A 147 -5.63 7.83 -10.92
C GLY A 147 -5.96 8.18 -9.46
N VAL A 148 -5.75 9.45 -9.07
CA VAL A 148 -6.07 9.96 -7.74
C VAL A 148 -7.39 10.71 -7.81
N THR A 149 -8.43 10.10 -7.27
CA THR A 149 -9.75 10.72 -7.11
C THR A 149 -9.84 11.51 -5.81
N PRO A 150 -10.78 12.47 -5.68
CA PRO A 150 -10.85 13.35 -4.51
C PRO A 150 -11.05 12.64 -3.17
N GLY A 151 -11.81 11.55 -3.14
CA GLY A 151 -12.10 10.78 -1.92
C GLY A 151 -11.22 9.54 -1.72
N TYR A 152 -10.21 9.36 -2.57
CA TYR A 152 -9.37 8.16 -2.53
C TYR A 152 -8.45 8.15 -1.31
N VAL A 153 -8.56 7.08 -0.50
CA VAL A 153 -7.62 6.76 0.57
C VAL A 153 -6.97 5.42 0.30
N ARG A 154 -5.65 5.35 0.45
CA ARG A 154 -4.90 4.09 0.37
C ARG A 154 -4.57 3.61 1.78
N LEU A 155 -4.92 2.37 2.06
CA LEU A 155 -4.57 1.65 3.28
C LEU A 155 -3.46 0.64 2.96
N SER A 156 -2.38 0.64 3.74
CA SER A 156 -1.39 -0.44 3.80
C SER A 156 -1.67 -1.22 5.08
N VAL A 157 -2.35 -2.35 4.93
CA VAL A 157 -2.90 -3.09 6.07
C VAL A 157 -1.81 -3.83 6.82
N GLY A 158 -1.72 -3.62 8.12
CA GLY A 158 -0.73 -4.20 9.03
C GLY A 158 -1.12 -5.57 9.59
N ILE A 159 -0.43 -5.94 10.66
CA ILE A 159 -0.59 -7.25 11.31
C ILE A 159 -1.30 -7.18 12.66
N GLU A 160 -1.87 -6.03 13.01
CA GLU A 160 -2.68 -5.85 14.22
C GLU A 160 -3.90 -6.80 14.20
N HIS A 161 -4.61 -6.88 15.32
CA HIS A 161 -5.87 -7.61 15.33
C HIS A 161 -6.86 -6.95 14.37
N ILE A 162 -7.53 -7.73 13.53
CA ILE A 162 -8.40 -7.18 12.48
C ILE A 162 -9.55 -6.36 13.05
N ASP A 163 -10.09 -6.75 14.20
CA ASP A 163 -11.21 -6.04 14.83
C ASP A 163 -10.76 -4.65 15.32
N ASP A 164 -9.51 -4.48 15.75
CA ASP A 164 -8.97 -3.18 16.14
C ASP A 164 -8.82 -2.24 14.93
N ILE A 165 -8.36 -2.80 13.79
CA ILE A 165 -8.27 -2.05 12.52
C ILE A 165 -9.66 -1.60 12.08
N ILE A 166 -10.65 -2.51 12.09
CA ILE A 166 -12.04 -2.21 11.71
C ILE A 166 -12.63 -1.17 12.67
N ALA A 167 -12.45 -1.33 13.97
CA ALA A 167 -12.98 -0.40 14.95
C ALA A 167 -12.42 1.02 14.79
N ASP A 168 -11.13 1.15 14.45
CA ASP A 168 -10.52 2.47 14.20
C ASP A 168 -11.08 3.12 12.94
N ILE A 169 -11.27 2.34 11.88
CA ILE A 169 -11.87 2.82 10.63
C ILE A 169 -13.33 3.24 10.85
N ASP A 170 -14.12 2.43 11.54
CA ASP A 170 -15.55 2.71 11.79
C ASP A 170 -15.75 3.97 12.60
N GLN A 171 -14.95 4.14 13.67
CA GLN A 171 -15.05 5.36 14.47
C GLN A 171 -14.65 6.61 13.66
N ALA A 172 -13.69 6.50 12.73
CA ALA A 172 -13.33 7.59 11.85
C ALA A 172 -14.42 7.86 10.78
N LEU A 173 -14.98 6.81 10.15
CA LEU A 173 -16.08 6.93 9.19
C LEU A 173 -17.37 7.49 9.84
N SER A 174 -17.60 7.22 11.13
CA SER A 174 -18.78 7.73 11.84
C SER A 174 -18.79 9.24 12.02
N THR A 175 -17.68 9.91 11.72
CA THR A 175 -17.55 11.37 11.80
C THR A 175 -17.88 12.07 10.49
N LEU A 176 -18.03 11.32 9.39
CA LEU A 176 -18.37 11.83 8.05
C LEU A 176 -19.87 12.04 7.90
#